data_bc31a10ee8e0aeb07e22f9d0b7cb9cb7
#
_entry.id   bc31a10ee8e0aeb07e22f9d0b7cb9cb7
#
_cell.length_a   1.000
_cell.length_b   1.000
_cell.length_c   1.000
_cell.angle_alpha   90.00
_cell.angle_beta   90.00
_cell.angle_gamma   90.00
#
_symmetry.space_group_name_H-M   'P 1'
#
loop_
_entity.id
_entity.type
_entity.pdbx_description
1 polymer ?
#
loop_
_entity_poly.entity_id
_entity_poly.type
_entity_poly.pdbx_seq_one_letter_code
_entity_poly.pdbx_strand_id
1 'polypeptide(L)'
;MPVNYQLGKIYRIVNSENSVEYIGSTAQKYLSARMSTHRSDSMKKGSPFYNAMREIGPEKFQILLIKTFPCGSKAELEAEEYRILDEKIAAGVEIYNDRIGGKLSAAACKKIADALTGEKSHRFDFGHVGLYANGKYDIWRFKFNEDGKDKSKNFSVKKYGFWGAKALAEAERKLTYPEWKTDEELELAAFQSIEL
;
A
#
# COMPACT_ATOMS: atom_id res chain seq x y z
N MET A 1 -4.20 3.81 -32.12
CA MET A 1 -3.75 2.42 -32.39
C MET A 1 -3.91 1.61 -31.12
N PRO A 2 -4.35 0.35 -31.20
CA PRO A 2 -4.40 -0.51 -30.03
C PRO A 2 -2.99 -0.74 -29.46
N VAL A 3 -2.91 -0.94 -28.14
CA VAL A 3 -1.64 -1.21 -27.45
C VAL A 3 -1.18 -2.63 -27.79
N ASN A 4 0.08 -2.77 -28.21
CA ASN A 4 0.66 -4.08 -28.51
C ASN A 4 1.34 -4.67 -27.28
N TYR A 5 0.65 -5.53 -26.55
CA TYR A 5 1.15 -6.20 -25.35
C TYR A 5 2.23 -7.27 -25.62
N GLN A 6 2.46 -7.67 -26.89
CA GLN A 6 3.61 -8.50 -27.25
C GLN A 6 4.96 -7.80 -27.03
N LEU A 7 4.94 -6.47 -26.84
CA LEU A 7 6.11 -5.68 -26.46
C LEU A 7 6.21 -5.48 -24.93
N GLY A 8 5.42 -6.20 -24.15
CA GLY A 8 5.38 -6.12 -22.70
C GLY A 8 6.76 -6.26 -22.05
N LYS A 9 7.02 -5.43 -21.06
CA LYS A 9 8.28 -5.38 -20.29
C LYS A 9 7.99 -5.04 -18.85
N ILE A 10 8.72 -5.67 -17.93
CA ILE A 10 8.82 -5.24 -16.54
C ILE A 10 10.18 -4.56 -16.38
N TYR A 11 10.17 -3.43 -15.73
CA TYR A 11 11.37 -2.61 -15.51
C TYR A 11 11.44 -2.14 -14.04
N ARG A 12 12.64 -1.73 -13.64
CA ARG A 12 12.87 -0.96 -12.41
C ARG A 12 13.46 0.40 -12.74
N ILE A 13 13.20 1.37 -11.88
CA ILE A 13 13.88 2.66 -11.91
C ILE A 13 14.65 2.77 -10.60
N VAL A 14 15.90 3.11 -10.71
CA VAL A 14 16.84 3.33 -9.62
C VAL A 14 17.40 4.76 -9.71
N ASN A 15 17.98 5.24 -8.62
CA ASN A 15 18.69 6.52 -8.60
C ASN A 15 20.09 6.36 -7.98
N SER A 16 20.92 7.39 -8.08
CA SER A 16 22.30 7.39 -7.59
C SER A 16 22.43 7.72 -6.10
N GLU A 17 21.36 8.16 -5.44
CA GLU A 17 21.41 8.73 -4.09
C GLU A 17 21.00 7.74 -2.99
N ASN A 18 20.16 6.76 -3.34
CA ASN A 18 19.71 5.75 -2.40
C ASN A 18 19.39 4.41 -3.08
N SER A 19 19.09 3.38 -2.29
CA SER A 19 18.80 2.02 -2.77
C SER A 19 17.32 1.77 -3.08
N VAL A 20 16.45 2.78 -2.96
CA VAL A 20 15.00 2.62 -3.16
C VAL A 20 14.69 2.47 -4.64
N GLU A 21 13.96 1.42 -5.01
CA GLU A 21 13.59 1.10 -6.39
C GLU A 21 12.12 1.45 -6.68
N TYR A 22 11.81 1.74 -7.93
CA TYR A 22 10.44 1.76 -8.43
C TYR A 22 10.27 0.63 -9.44
N ILE A 23 9.23 -0.20 -9.30
CA ILE A 23 8.90 -1.29 -10.23
C ILE A 23 7.71 -0.85 -11.08
N GLY A 24 7.77 -1.15 -12.37
CA GLY A 24 6.68 -0.83 -13.29
C GLY A 24 6.67 -1.69 -14.54
N SER A 25 5.58 -1.59 -15.29
CA SER A 25 5.41 -2.28 -16.57
C SER A 25 5.12 -1.33 -17.72
N THR A 26 5.41 -1.76 -18.92
CA THR A 26 5.10 -1.02 -20.14
C THR A 26 5.01 -1.93 -21.36
N ALA A 27 4.11 -1.57 -22.28
CA ALA A 27 4.06 -2.16 -23.63
C ALA A 27 4.69 -1.22 -24.68
N GLN A 28 5.37 -0.16 -24.27
CA GLN A 28 6.10 0.72 -25.20
C GLN A 28 7.32 0.01 -25.78
N LYS A 29 7.63 0.31 -27.04
CA LYS A 29 8.76 -0.31 -27.75
C LYS A 29 10.09 -0.06 -27.04
N TYR A 30 10.30 1.16 -26.52
CA TYR A 30 11.55 1.58 -25.89
C TYR A 30 11.33 2.02 -24.43
N LEU A 31 12.21 1.58 -23.54
CA LEU A 31 12.19 2.02 -22.13
C LEU A 31 12.51 3.51 -21.99
N SER A 32 13.34 4.08 -22.89
CA SER A 32 13.64 5.51 -22.92
C SER A 32 12.37 6.35 -23.09
N ALA A 33 11.43 5.92 -23.93
CA ALA A 33 10.15 6.61 -24.09
C ALA A 33 9.32 6.54 -22.81
N ARG A 34 9.32 5.39 -22.12
CA ARG A 34 8.68 5.24 -20.82
C ARG A 34 9.31 6.13 -19.75
N MET A 35 10.64 6.21 -19.72
CA MET A 35 11.37 7.08 -18.80
C MET A 35 11.06 8.57 -19.04
N SER A 36 10.96 8.98 -20.30
CA SER A 36 10.55 10.34 -20.67
C SER A 36 9.12 10.65 -20.14
N THR A 37 8.20 9.67 -20.23
CA THR A 37 6.86 9.80 -19.64
C THR A 37 6.94 10.00 -18.12
N HIS A 38 7.76 9.22 -17.40
CA HIS A 38 7.93 9.37 -15.95
C HIS A 38 8.48 10.75 -15.57
N ARG A 39 9.47 11.25 -16.30
CA ARG A 39 10.01 12.59 -16.08
C ARG A 39 8.97 13.69 -16.29
N SER A 40 8.14 13.57 -17.33
CA SER A 40 7.03 14.50 -17.56
C SER A 40 5.95 14.40 -16.48
N ASP A 41 5.61 13.17 -16.06
CA ASP A 41 4.61 12.90 -15.03
C ASP A 41 5.07 13.40 -13.64
N SER A 42 6.38 13.38 -13.36
CA SER A 42 6.92 13.87 -12.08
C SER A 42 6.61 15.35 -11.83
N MET A 43 6.46 16.14 -12.89
CA MET A 43 6.10 17.57 -12.78
C MET A 43 4.62 17.79 -12.42
N LYS A 44 3.77 16.78 -12.53
CA LYS A 44 2.30 16.90 -12.43
C LYS A 44 1.68 16.02 -11.35
N LYS A 45 2.32 14.90 -11.02
CA LYS A 45 1.77 13.87 -10.12
C LYS A 45 2.47 13.92 -8.77
N GLY A 46 1.73 13.58 -7.70
CA GLY A 46 2.18 13.67 -6.31
C GLY A 46 2.37 12.31 -5.62
N SER A 47 2.87 11.29 -6.32
CA SER A 47 3.20 10.02 -5.68
C SER A 47 4.58 10.08 -4.99
N PRO A 48 4.89 9.20 -4.00
CA PRO A 48 6.20 9.12 -3.36
C PRO A 48 7.34 9.02 -4.39
N PHE A 49 7.17 8.19 -5.42
CA PHE A 49 8.14 8.08 -6.51
C PHE A 49 8.36 9.42 -7.25
N TYR A 50 7.28 10.11 -7.59
CA TYR A 50 7.40 11.38 -8.31
C TYR A 50 7.88 12.53 -7.41
N ASN A 51 7.55 12.49 -6.12
CA ASN A 51 8.11 13.43 -5.14
C ASN A 51 9.63 13.25 -5.02
N ALA A 52 10.09 12.01 -4.82
CA ALA A 52 11.52 11.68 -4.79
C ALA A 52 12.23 12.09 -6.10
N MET A 53 11.58 11.87 -7.26
CA MET A 53 12.16 12.27 -8.55
C MET A 53 12.34 13.78 -8.66
N ARG A 54 11.43 14.59 -8.09
CA ARG A 54 11.61 16.07 -8.06
C ARG A 54 12.70 16.52 -7.10
N GLU A 55 12.75 15.89 -5.91
CA GLU A 55 13.71 16.25 -4.85
C GLU A 55 15.14 15.87 -5.20
N ILE A 56 15.34 14.68 -5.75
CA ILE A 56 16.65 14.13 -6.11
C ILE A 56 17.16 14.71 -7.43
N GLY A 57 16.27 15.00 -8.36
CA GLY A 57 16.57 15.41 -9.74
C GLY A 57 16.24 14.29 -10.74
N PRO A 58 15.35 14.56 -11.74
CA PRO A 58 14.90 13.54 -12.70
C PRO A 58 16.03 12.90 -13.54
N GLU A 59 17.14 13.61 -13.71
CA GLU A 59 18.32 13.16 -14.47
C GLU A 59 19.11 12.07 -13.73
N LYS A 60 19.01 12.01 -12.40
CA LYS A 60 19.68 11.00 -11.57
C LYS A 60 18.98 9.65 -11.58
N PHE A 61 17.78 9.58 -12.17
CA PHE A 61 17.01 8.34 -12.25
C PHE A 61 17.26 7.62 -13.58
N GLN A 62 17.50 6.31 -13.49
CA GLN A 62 17.75 5.41 -14.60
C GLN A 62 16.74 4.28 -14.64
N ILE A 63 16.17 4.02 -15.83
CA ILE A 63 15.28 2.88 -16.07
C ILE A 63 16.07 1.68 -16.55
N LEU A 64 15.87 0.53 -15.91
CA LEU A 64 16.55 -0.73 -16.21
C LEU A 64 15.52 -1.83 -16.49
N LEU A 65 15.74 -2.61 -17.54
CA LEU A 65 14.91 -3.77 -17.83
C LEU A 65 15.11 -4.85 -16.77
N ILE A 66 14.04 -5.37 -16.21
CA ILE A 66 14.06 -6.61 -15.42
C ILE A 66 13.87 -7.79 -16.36
N LYS A 67 12.78 -7.78 -17.14
CA LYS A 67 12.49 -8.84 -18.13
C LYS A 67 11.55 -8.34 -19.23
N THR A 68 11.61 -9.00 -20.38
CA THR A 68 10.56 -8.93 -21.39
C THR A 68 9.42 -9.88 -20.99
N PHE A 69 8.18 -9.44 -21.19
CA PHE A 69 6.98 -10.21 -20.88
C PHE A 69 5.92 -10.02 -21.95
N PRO A 70 6.06 -10.67 -23.12
CA PRO A 70 5.01 -10.70 -24.13
C PRO A 70 3.74 -11.33 -23.54
N CYS A 71 2.61 -10.66 -23.66
CA CYS A 71 1.33 -11.12 -23.10
C CYS A 71 0.16 -10.68 -24.00
N GLY A 72 -1.05 -11.12 -23.68
CA GLY A 72 -2.25 -10.82 -24.46
C GLY A 72 -3.00 -9.57 -23.97
N SER A 73 -2.79 -9.15 -22.74
CA SER A 73 -3.61 -8.10 -22.13
C SER A 73 -2.83 -7.24 -21.13
N LYS A 74 -3.42 -6.07 -20.83
CA LYS A 74 -2.94 -5.20 -19.76
C LYS A 74 -2.98 -5.91 -18.40
N ALA A 75 -4.03 -6.68 -18.14
CA ALA A 75 -4.22 -7.38 -16.88
C ALA A 75 -3.12 -8.41 -16.61
N GLU A 76 -2.69 -9.15 -17.63
CA GLU A 76 -1.56 -10.09 -17.53
C GLU A 76 -0.24 -9.34 -17.25
N LEU A 77 -0.01 -8.22 -17.94
CA LEU A 77 1.19 -7.42 -17.74
C LEU A 77 1.26 -6.81 -16.32
N GLU A 78 0.14 -6.30 -15.84
CA GLU A 78 0.02 -5.78 -14.46
C GLU A 78 0.16 -6.89 -13.41
N ALA A 79 -0.39 -8.08 -13.66
CA ALA A 79 -0.24 -9.22 -12.75
C ALA A 79 1.24 -9.63 -12.59
N GLU A 80 2.01 -9.61 -13.68
CA GLU A 80 3.44 -9.91 -13.62
C GLU A 80 4.24 -8.79 -12.91
N GLU A 81 3.88 -7.52 -13.12
CA GLU A 81 4.45 -6.39 -12.37
C GLU A 81 4.26 -6.60 -10.87
N TYR A 82 3.04 -6.94 -10.42
CA TYR A 82 2.75 -7.20 -9.01
C TYR A 82 3.52 -8.39 -8.46
N ARG A 83 3.66 -9.46 -9.23
CA ARG A 83 4.44 -10.63 -8.82
C ARG A 83 5.91 -10.26 -8.54
N ILE A 84 6.53 -9.48 -9.43
CA ILE A 84 7.90 -9.00 -9.26
C ILE A 84 8.01 -8.03 -8.08
N LEU A 85 7.00 -7.17 -7.90
CA LEU A 85 6.93 -6.26 -6.77
C LEU A 85 6.91 -7.00 -5.44
N ASP A 86 6.05 -8.03 -5.32
CA ASP A 86 5.95 -8.88 -4.13
C ASP A 86 7.26 -9.63 -3.85
N GLU A 87 7.95 -10.13 -4.88
CA GLU A 87 9.27 -10.76 -4.74
C GLU A 87 10.32 -9.80 -4.20
N LYS A 88 10.33 -8.55 -4.68
CA LYS A 88 11.25 -7.51 -4.22
C LYS A 88 11.00 -7.13 -2.76
N ILE A 89 9.75 -6.96 -2.37
CA ILE A 89 9.36 -6.66 -0.99
C ILE A 89 9.76 -7.82 -0.07
N ALA A 90 9.49 -9.06 -0.47
CA ALA A 90 9.88 -10.25 0.30
C ALA A 90 11.40 -10.38 0.46
N ALA A 91 12.18 -9.86 -0.50
CA ALA A 91 13.63 -9.76 -0.44
C ALA A 91 14.15 -8.57 0.39
N GLY A 92 13.26 -7.76 1.00
CA GLY A 92 13.62 -6.60 1.81
C GLY A 92 14.08 -5.38 1.02
N VAL A 93 13.76 -5.31 -0.28
CA VAL A 93 14.08 -4.14 -1.11
C VAL A 93 13.10 -3.02 -0.81
N GLU A 94 13.60 -1.85 -0.49
CA GLU A 94 12.78 -0.64 -0.34
C GLU A 94 12.27 -0.16 -1.71
N ILE A 95 10.99 0.20 -1.78
CA ILE A 95 10.32 0.57 -3.03
C ILE A 95 9.52 1.88 -2.91
N TYR A 96 9.47 2.64 -4.02
CA TYR A 96 8.68 3.87 -4.14
C TYR A 96 7.22 3.62 -4.53
N ASN A 97 6.81 2.38 -4.83
CA ASN A 97 5.47 2.09 -5.31
C ASN A 97 4.41 2.40 -4.25
N ASP A 98 3.47 3.32 -4.57
CA ASP A 98 2.35 3.72 -3.69
C ASP A 98 1.36 2.59 -3.41
N ARG A 99 1.26 1.67 -4.34
CA ARG A 99 0.33 0.55 -4.29
C ARG A 99 1.11 -0.73 -4.05
N ILE A 100 1.30 -1.04 -2.81
CA ILE A 100 1.50 -2.41 -2.37
C ILE A 100 0.12 -3.08 -2.51
N GLY A 101 -0.07 -3.77 -3.64
CA GLY A 101 -1.33 -4.46 -3.92
C GLY A 101 -2.31 -3.66 -4.79
N GLY A 102 -2.10 -3.65 -6.11
CA GLY A 102 -3.22 -3.80 -7.02
C GLY A 102 -3.93 -5.09 -6.60
N LYS A 103 -5.26 -5.22 -6.83
CA LYS A 103 -6.03 -6.41 -6.43
C LYS A 103 -5.15 -7.64 -6.44
N LEU A 104 -4.80 -8.14 -5.28
CA LEU A 104 -4.00 -9.34 -5.10
C LEU A 104 -4.54 -10.41 -6.07
N SER A 105 -3.67 -11.12 -6.76
CA SER A 105 -4.12 -12.25 -7.59
C SER A 105 -4.98 -13.16 -6.72
N ALA A 106 -5.97 -13.82 -7.28
CA ALA A 106 -6.81 -14.76 -6.53
C ALA A 106 -5.95 -15.80 -5.75
N ALA A 107 -4.77 -16.15 -6.28
CA ALA A 107 -3.80 -17.01 -5.62
C ALA A 107 -3.09 -16.34 -4.43
N ALA A 108 -2.77 -15.03 -4.51
CA ALA A 108 -2.20 -14.28 -3.40
C ALA A 108 -3.25 -13.97 -2.34
N CYS A 109 -4.49 -13.63 -2.75
CA CYS A 109 -5.63 -13.53 -1.83
C CYS A 109 -5.88 -14.85 -1.11
N LYS A 110 -5.78 -15.98 -1.82
CA LYS A 110 -5.93 -17.31 -1.20
C LYS A 110 -4.79 -17.63 -0.23
N LYS A 111 -3.53 -17.35 -0.58
CA LYS A 111 -2.39 -17.53 0.34
C LYS A 111 -2.51 -16.67 1.60
N ILE A 112 -2.96 -15.42 1.45
CA ILE A 112 -3.21 -14.52 2.58
C ILE A 112 -4.42 -15.01 3.39
N ALA A 113 -5.50 -15.42 2.72
CA ALA A 113 -6.65 -16.03 3.39
C ALA A 113 -6.26 -17.34 4.12
N ASP A 114 -5.47 -18.21 3.48
CA ASP A 114 -5.00 -19.47 4.08
C ASP A 114 -4.00 -19.20 5.24
N ALA A 115 -3.20 -18.17 5.16
CA ALA A 115 -2.32 -17.73 6.26
C ALA A 115 -3.11 -17.07 7.40
N LEU A 116 -4.20 -16.38 7.10
CA LEU A 116 -5.10 -15.76 8.08
C LEU A 116 -6.12 -16.73 8.69
N THR A 117 -6.38 -17.88 8.07
CA THR A 117 -7.28 -18.92 8.63
C THR A 117 -6.67 -19.69 9.79
N GLY A 118 -5.38 -19.55 10.07
CA GLY A 118 -4.70 -20.15 11.25
C GLY A 118 -4.76 -19.30 12.52
N GLU A 119 -4.84 -17.99 12.38
CA GLU A 119 -4.99 -17.06 13.51
C GLU A 119 -6.05 -16.01 13.13
N LYS A 120 -7.19 -16.04 13.80
CA LYS A 120 -8.11 -14.89 13.79
C LYS A 120 -7.31 -13.70 14.26
N SER A 121 -7.03 -12.75 13.35
CA SER A 121 -6.29 -11.57 13.73
C SER A 121 -7.07 -10.89 14.86
N HIS A 122 -6.45 -10.74 16.00
CA HIS A 122 -6.95 -10.08 17.21
C HIS A 122 -7.55 -8.67 16.90
N ARG A 123 -7.23 -8.11 15.73
CA ARG A 123 -7.76 -6.83 15.25
C ARG A 123 -9.23 -6.89 14.82
N PHE A 124 -9.73 -8.04 14.37
CA PHE A 124 -11.13 -8.17 13.91
C PHE A 124 -12.11 -8.46 15.04
N ASP A 125 -11.65 -9.08 16.13
CA ASP A 125 -12.51 -9.39 17.28
C ASP A 125 -12.95 -8.12 18.03
N PHE A 126 -12.17 -7.02 17.92
CA PHE A 126 -12.41 -5.75 18.62
C PHE A 126 -12.82 -4.59 17.69
N GLY A 127 -13.40 -4.89 16.54
CA GLY A 127 -13.78 -3.89 15.54
C GLY A 127 -12.59 -3.21 14.86
N HIS A 128 -12.84 -2.22 14.02
CA HIS A 128 -11.82 -1.54 13.21
C HIS A 128 -11.96 -0.02 13.27
N VAL A 129 -10.87 0.66 13.57
CA VAL A 129 -10.74 2.12 13.45
C VAL A 129 -9.94 2.45 12.19
N GLY A 130 -10.49 3.25 11.30
CA GLY A 130 -9.85 3.63 10.06
C GLY A 130 -10.20 5.03 9.58
N LEU A 131 -9.27 5.66 8.86
CA LEU A 131 -9.51 6.94 8.18
C LEU A 131 -10.24 6.69 6.86
N TYR A 132 -11.34 7.40 6.65
CA TYR A 132 -12.09 7.45 5.41
C TYR A 132 -12.01 8.86 4.85
N ALA A 133 -11.15 9.04 3.84
CA ALA A 133 -10.94 10.30 3.15
C ALA A 133 -11.58 10.23 1.76
N ASN A 134 -12.47 11.18 1.44
CA ASN A 134 -13.10 11.29 0.12
C ASN A 134 -12.86 12.65 -0.54
N GLY A 135 -11.91 13.42 -0.03
CA GLY A 135 -11.54 14.75 -0.51
C GLY A 135 -12.53 15.86 -0.11
N LYS A 136 -13.75 15.52 0.30
CA LYS A 136 -14.77 16.46 0.77
C LYS A 136 -15.03 16.35 2.27
N TYR A 137 -14.97 15.13 2.81
CA TYR A 137 -15.21 14.83 4.22
C TYR A 137 -14.24 13.77 4.67
N ASP A 138 -13.28 14.16 5.51
CA ASP A 138 -12.39 13.22 6.16
C ASP A 138 -12.97 12.86 7.52
N ILE A 139 -13.15 11.56 7.75
CA ILE A 139 -13.71 11.04 9.00
C ILE A 139 -12.85 9.88 9.51
N TRP A 140 -12.62 9.83 10.79
CA TRP A 140 -12.22 8.63 11.48
C TRP A 140 -13.48 7.83 11.79
N ARG A 141 -13.48 6.55 11.45
CA ARG A 141 -14.62 5.65 11.63
C ARG A 141 -14.21 4.45 12.46
N PHE A 142 -14.98 4.19 13.51
CA PHE A 142 -14.94 2.94 14.24
C PHE A 142 -16.08 2.04 13.73
N LYS A 143 -15.74 0.87 13.16
CA LYS A 143 -16.68 -0.18 12.74
C LYS A 143 -16.63 -1.31 13.73
N PHE A 144 -17.77 -1.84 14.11
CA PHE A 144 -17.90 -2.95 15.06
C PHE A 144 -19.14 -3.79 14.76
N ASN A 145 -19.15 -5.02 15.26
CA ASN A 145 -20.32 -5.90 15.17
C ASN A 145 -21.02 -5.92 16.53
N GLU A 146 -22.33 -5.75 16.52
CA GLU A 146 -23.17 -5.87 17.70
C GLU A 146 -24.38 -6.71 17.34
N ASP A 147 -24.56 -7.84 18.03
CA ASP A 147 -25.63 -8.81 17.80
C ASP A 147 -25.72 -9.30 16.34
N GLY A 148 -24.57 -9.56 15.70
CA GLY A 148 -24.49 -10.02 14.31
C GLY A 148 -24.75 -8.91 13.27
N LYS A 149 -24.85 -7.64 13.68
CA LYS A 149 -25.07 -6.51 12.78
C LYS A 149 -23.87 -5.58 12.79
N ASP A 150 -23.41 -5.21 11.60
CA ASP A 150 -22.34 -4.23 11.44
C ASP A 150 -22.85 -2.82 11.77
N LYS A 151 -22.18 -2.18 12.71
CA LYS A 151 -22.40 -0.81 13.13
C LYS A 151 -21.17 0.05 12.92
N SER A 152 -21.33 1.37 12.88
CA SER A 152 -20.20 2.28 12.83
C SER A 152 -20.48 3.61 13.52
N LYS A 153 -19.43 4.18 14.14
CA LYS A 153 -19.42 5.55 14.66
C LYS A 153 -18.40 6.39 13.89
N ASN A 154 -18.77 7.62 13.53
CA ASN A 154 -17.99 8.50 12.67
C ASN A 154 -17.56 9.75 13.44
N PHE A 155 -16.29 10.14 13.30
CA PHE A 155 -15.68 11.29 13.95
C PHE A 155 -15.08 12.20 12.89
N SER A 156 -15.64 13.41 12.73
CA SER A 156 -15.27 14.34 11.67
C SER A 156 -13.91 14.99 11.95
N VAL A 157 -12.97 14.87 11.01
CA VAL A 157 -11.67 15.56 11.06
C VAL A 157 -11.87 17.08 11.02
N LYS A 158 -12.85 17.58 10.29
CA LYS A 158 -13.18 19.01 10.27
C LYS A 158 -13.60 19.55 11.63
N LYS A 159 -14.33 18.75 12.43
CA LYS A 159 -14.85 19.17 13.75
C LYS A 159 -13.82 19.03 14.86
N TYR A 160 -13.04 17.96 14.86
CA TYR A 160 -12.20 17.57 16.00
C TYR A 160 -10.70 17.65 15.70
N GLY A 161 -10.29 18.03 14.46
CA GLY A 161 -8.94 17.90 13.96
C GLY A 161 -8.58 16.43 13.69
N PHE A 162 -7.47 16.21 12.98
CA PHE A 162 -7.05 14.86 12.57
C PHE A 162 -6.83 13.92 13.77
N TRP A 163 -6.01 14.35 14.72
CA TRP A 163 -5.66 13.56 15.89
C TRP A 163 -6.80 13.47 16.92
N GLY A 164 -7.59 14.54 17.08
CA GLY A 164 -8.76 14.54 17.97
C GLY A 164 -9.84 13.57 17.49
N ALA A 165 -10.12 13.52 16.17
CA ALA A 165 -11.07 12.59 15.59
C ALA A 165 -10.58 11.12 15.70
N LYS A 166 -9.28 10.88 15.55
CA LYS A 166 -8.66 9.57 15.74
C LYS A 166 -8.78 9.12 17.20
N ALA A 167 -8.39 9.96 18.14
CA ALA A 167 -8.45 9.66 19.57
C ALA A 167 -9.88 9.34 20.05
N LEU A 168 -10.88 10.06 19.54
CA LEU A 168 -12.29 9.77 19.83
C LEU A 168 -12.73 8.42 19.27
N ALA A 169 -12.31 8.04 18.07
CA ALA A 169 -12.63 6.74 17.49
C ALA A 169 -11.97 5.58 18.26
N GLU A 170 -10.73 5.76 18.73
CA GLU A 170 -10.01 4.79 19.54
C GLU A 170 -10.59 4.69 20.96
N ALA A 171 -10.98 5.82 21.56
CA ALA A 171 -11.67 5.84 22.86
C ALA A 171 -13.01 5.10 22.79
N GLU A 172 -13.78 5.29 21.73
CA GLU A 172 -15.04 4.58 21.52
C GLU A 172 -14.82 3.07 21.33
N ARG A 173 -13.74 2.67 20.64
CA ARG A 173 -13.33 1.28 20.52
C ARG A 173 -13.01 0.68 21.89
N LYS A 174 -12.25 1.40 22.72
CA LYS A 174 -11.89 0.95 24.08
C LYS A 174 -13.09 0.87 25.01
N LEU A 175 -14.09 1.73 24.85
CA LEU A 175 -15.38 1.65 25.58
C LEU A 175 -16.20 0.42 25.12
N THR A 176 -16.19 0.12 23.84
CA THR A 176 -16.93 -1.03 23.28
C THR A 176 -16.25 -2.38 23.59
N TYR A 177 -14.91 -2.36 23.60
CA TYR A 177 -14.06 -3.53 23.86
C TYR A 177 -13.00 -3.20 24.92
N PRO A 178 -13.32 -3.25 26.21
CA PRO A 178 -12.39 -2.89 27.29
C PRO A 178 -11.09 -3.71 27.31
N GLU A 179 -11.14 -4.96 26.81
CA GLU A 179 -10.01 -5.87 26.71
C GLU A 179 -9.06 -5.55 25.55
N TRP A 180 -9.47 -4.65 24.63
CA TRP A 180 -8.62 -4.25 23.52
C TRP A 180 -7.42 -3.43 24.03
N LYS A 181 -6.22 -3.80 23.54
CA LYS A 181 -4.96 -3.10 23.83
C LYS A 181 -4.38 -2.51 22.54
N THR A 182 -3.74 -1.36 22.65
CA THR A 182 -2.96 -0.79 21.55
C THR A 182 -1.70 -1.61 21.31
N ASP A 183 -1.07 -1.45 20.12
CA ASP A 183 0.19 -2.13 19.81
C ASP A 183 1.27 -1.73 20.85
N GLU A 184 1.30 -0.46 21.32
CA GLU A 184 2.19 0.05 22.37
C GLU A 184 1.92 -0.62 23.73
N GLU A 185 0.65 -0.80 24.11
CA GLU A 185 0.27 -1.49 25.36
C GLU A 185 0.62 -3.00 25.31
N LEU A 186 0.58 -3.61 24.13
CA LEU A 186 0.99 -5.02 23.92
C LEU A 186 2.51 -5.17 23.99
N GLU A 187 3.27 -4.26 23.37
CA GLU A 187 4.72 -4.24 23.46
C GLU A 187 5.20 -4.04 24.89
N LEU A 188 4.60 -3.11 25.62
CA LEU A 188 4.93 -2.86 27.02
C LEU A 188 4.65 -4.08 27.91
N ALA A 189 3.51 -4.78 27.68
CA ALA A 189 3.18 -5.99 28.41
C ALA A 189 4.14 -7.14 28.11
N ALA A 190 4.60 -7.25 26.85
CA ALA A 190 5.61 -8.24 26.46
C ALA A 190 6.97 -7.98 27.14
N PHE A 191 7.41 -6.71 27.21
CA PHE A 191 8.64 -6.34 27.94
C PHE A 191 8.57 -6.69 29.42
N GLN A 192 7.44 -6.42 30.09
CA GLN A 192 7.27 -6.73 31.50
C GLN A 192 7.22 -8.22 31.82
N SER A 193 6.92 -9.08 30.84
CA SER A 193 6.88 -10.53 31.01
C SER A 193 8.26 -11.21 30.87
N ILE A 194 9.29 -10.48 30.44
CA ILE A 194 10.65 -11.00 30.26
C ILE A 194 11.51 -10.79 31.54
N GLU A 195 11.08 -9.92 32.47
CA GLU A 195 11.78 -9.61 33.71
C GLU A 195 11.38 -10.50 34.92
N LEU A 196 10.60 -11.56 34.68
CA LEU A 196 10.20 -12.57 35.68
C LEU A 196 10.75 -13.95 35.30
#